data_f929a25aa8017ab375910ffe4f5c3c6d
#
_entry.id   f929a25aa8017ab375910ffe4f5c3c6d
#
_cell.length_a   1.000
_cell.length_b   1.000
_cell.length_c   1.000
_cell.angle_alpha   90.00
_cell.angle_beta   90.00
_cell.angle_gamma   90.00
#
_symmetry.space_group_name_H-M   'P 1'
#
loop_
_entity.id
_entity.type
_entity.pdbx_description
1 polymer ?
#
loop_
_entity_poly.entity_id
_entity_poly.type
_entity_poly.pdbx_seq_one_letter_code
_entity_poly.pdbx_strand_id
1 'polypeptide(L)'
;NVLLVEREKFPRYHIGESLLPFTFEPLKRLGLIDRMRASAFIKKYSVQFVSTNGKASQPFYFNTRYNEDVAQTWQVLRSEFDQMLLENARNKGANVVENTEVLGLLRDGDKVTGVRVRQPDDTEAEHNASITLDCSGKESFTASRNRWRIRDPYLNKVAVWTYYKGAKRDEGIDEGATTVAFVPEKGWFWYIPQHNDMVSVGVVAEGNYLTRDGLKAPKDIFQREITHNKWIEEHLAAGKSTGDYYITNEYSFHSQYCGCEGLLLLGDAFCFLDPVFSSGLMLALKSGVLAADAVNDAIQSNDFCPSRFEDYATTLRDGIENMRKLVYAFYNPNFNFSDLTNKHPDLAGEVTDCLSGDVNKDYSRLWNAVLEFAPIPDNLPYGMPKVPEREMV
;
A
#
# COMPACT_ATOMS: atom_id res chain seq x y z
N ASN A 1 11.87 24.96 -6.70
CA ASN A 1 12.01 24.69 -5.26
C ASN A 1 10.88 23.76 -4.82
N VAL A 2 11.20 22.78 -3.95
CA VAL A 2 10.21 21.85 -3.37
C VAL A 2 10.12 22.14 -1.87
N LEU A 3 8.90 22.34 -1.36
CA LEU A 3 8.57 22.35 0.05
C LEU A 3 7.84 21.06 0.39
N LEU A 4 8.34 20.30 1.36
CA LEU A 4 7.68 19.11 1.91
C LEU A 4 7.23 19.45 3.33
N VAL A 5 5.93 19.35 3.57
CA VAL A 5 5.32 19.61 4.88
C VAL A 5 4.87 18.28 5.49
N GLU A 6 5.30 18.01 6.72
CA GLU A 6 4.97 16.81 7.47
C GLU A 6 4.47 17.20 8.88
N ARG A 7 3.32 16.65 9.27
CA ARG A 7 2.72 16.98 10.58
C ARG A 7 3.43 16.33 11.75
N GLU A 8 4.06 15.17 11.53
CA GLU A 8 4.77 14.43 12.58
C GLU A 8 6.26 14.70 12.52
N LYS A 9 6.97 14.30 13.56
CA LYS A 9 8.43 14.29 13.59
C LYS A 9 8.92 12.87 13.39
N PHE A 10 9.86 12.69 12.47
CA PHE A 10 10.51 11.41 12.22
C PHE A 10 11.68 11.14 13.21
N PRO A 11 11.97 9.88 13.54
CA PRO A 11 11.25 8.67 13.13
C PRO A 11 9.88 8.54 13.80
N ARG A 12 8.88 8.03 13.09
CA ARG A 12 7.55 7.79 13.63
C ARG A 12 7.05 6.39 13.29
N TYR A 13 6.10 5.89 14.06
CA TYR A 13 5.43 4.63 13.79
C TYR A 13 4.50 4.71 12.56
N HIS A 14 4.50 3.66 11.74
CA HIS A 14 3.50 3.44 10.70
C HIS A 14 3.39 1.95 10.40
N ILE A 15 2.20 1.49 9.98
CA ILE A 15 1.97 0.13 9.49
C ILE A 15 2.20 0.05 7.97
N GLY A 16 2.40 -1.18 7.44
CA GLY A 16 2.68 -1.44 6.04
C GLY A 16 4.18 -1.64 5.81
N GLU A 17 4.68 -2.85 6.08
CA GLU A 17 6.09 -3.14 6.34
C GLU A 17 6.71 -4.11 5.33
N SER A 18 5.90 -4.62 4.40
CA SER A 18 6.35 -5.56 3.38
C SER A 18 6.41 -4.88 2.02
N LEU A 19 7.59 -4.89 1.39
CA LEU A 19 7.77 -4.37 0.05
C LEU A 19 7.48 -5.45 -1.00
N LEU A 20 7.11 -5.02 -2.20
CA LEU A 20 7.03 -5.86 -3.40
C LEU A 20 8.29 -5.69 -4.25
N PRO A 21 8.67 -6.69 -5.06
CA PRO A 21 9.81 -6.61 -5.98
C PRO A 21 9.84 -5.34 -6.84
N PHE A 22 8.70 -4.92 -7.38
CA PHE A 22 8.60 -3.71 -8.22
C PHE A 22 8.78 -2.38 -7.48
N THR A 23 9.00 -2.38 -6.16
CA THR A 23 9.56 -1.21 -5.46
C THR A 23 11.02 -0.94 -5.81
N PHE A 24 11.71 -1.90 -6.43
CA PHE A 24 13.09 -1.75 -6.86
C PHE A 24 13.28 -0.56 -7.79
N GLU A 25 12.43 -0.40 -8.80
CA GLU A 25 12.57 0.69 -9.79
C GLU A 25 12.43 2.10 -9.18
N PRO A 26 11.39 2.42 -8.39
CA PRO A 26 11.34 3.70 -7.68
C PRO A 26 12.54 3.91 -6.74
N LEU A 27 12.95 2.89 -5.98
CA LEU A 27 14.10 3.00 -5.07
C LEU A 27 15.41 3.23 -5.82
N LYS A 28 15.60 2.57 -6.97
CA LYS A 28 16.75 2.78 -7.86
C LYS A 28 16.78 4.21 -8.40
N ARG A 29 15.65 4.73 -8.86
CA ARG A 29 15.53 6.10 -9.33
C ARG A 29 15.82 7.13 -8.24
N LEU A 30 15.43 6.84 -7.00
CA LEU A 30 15.75 7.65 -5.83
C LEU A 30 17.22 7.55 -5.40
N GLY A 31 17.99 6.56 -5.92
CA GLY A 31 19.38 6.31 -5.53
C GLY A 31 19.52 5.64 -4.17
N LEU A 32 18.54 4.83 -3.76
CA LEU A 32 18.47 4.23 -2.42
C LEU A 32 18.82 2.74 -2.37
N ILE A 33 19.05 2.08 -3.50
CA ILE A 33 19.29 0.63 -3.55
C ILE A 33 20.49 0.22 -2.68
N ASP A 34 21.59 0.95 -2.73
CA ASP A 34 22.78 0.61 -1.94
C ASP A 34 22.53 0.80 -0.43
N ARG A 35 21.77 1.82 -0.03
CA ARG A 35 21.33 2.00 1.37
C ARG A 35 20.41 0.87 1.81
N MET A 36 19.49 0.43 0.96
CA MET A 36 18.61 -0.71 1.23
C MET A 36 19.40 -2.00 1.39
N ARG A 37 20.38 -2.26 0.51
CA ARG A 37 21.26 -3.44 0.60
C ARG A 37 22.13 -3.44 1.85
N ALA A 38 22.58 -2.27 2.31
CA ALA A 38 23.40 -2.09 3.52
C ALA A 38 22.57 -2.04 4.81
N SER A 39 21.25 -1.98 4.73
CA SER A 39 20.37 -1.88 5.90
C SER A 39 20.25 -3.23 6.64
N ALA A 40 19.73 -3.16 7.88
CA ALA A 40 19.36 -4.35 8.66
C ALA A 40 18.02 -4.96 8.25
N PHE A 41 17.33 -4.40 7.26
CA PHE A 41 16.02 -4.88 6.81
C PHE A 41 16.11 -6.32 6.32
N ILE A 42 15.16 -7.14 6.74
CA ILE A 42 15.11 -8.54 6.36
C ILE A 42 14.83 -8.67 4.86
N LYS A 43 15.63 -9.48 4.17
CA LYS A 43 15.47 -9.73 2.74
C LYS A 43 14.26 -10.63 2.50
N LYS A 44 13.43 -10.27 1.55
CA LYS A 44 12.24 -11.00 1.13
C LYS A 44 12.40 -11.51 -0.29
N TYR A 45 12.16 -12.80 -0.49
CA TYR A 45 12.30 -13.47 -1.78
C TYR A 45 11.00 -14.13 -2.27
N SER A 46 10.00 -14.20 -1.39
CA SER A 46 8.77 -14.93 -1.66
C SER A 46 7.56 -14.40 -0.88
N VAL A 47 6.41 -14.89 -1.29
CA VAL A 47 5.16 -14.85 -0.53
C VAL A 47 4.61 -16.28 -0.45
N GLN A 48 4.07 -16.65 0.72
CA GLN A 48 3.44 -17.95 0.92
C GLN A 48 2.03 -17.81 1.52
N PHE A 49 1.22 -18.82 1.26
CA PHE A 49 -0.13 -18.89 1.78
C PHE A 49 -0.25 -20.12 2.69
N VAL A 50 -0.94 -19.96 3.82
CA VAL A 50 -1.21 -21.04 4.78
C VAL A 50 -2.72 -21.22 4.90
N SER A 51 -3.18 -22.43 4.65
CA SER A 51 -4.60 -22.77 4.78
C SER A 51 -5.07 -22.75 6.24
N THR A 52 -6.37 -22.73 6.47
CA THR A 52 -6.96 -22.70 7.82
C THR A 52 -6.52 -23.88 8.70
N ASN A 53 -6.19 -25.03 8.11
CA ASN A 53 -5.67 -26.20 8.85
C ASN A 53 -4.16 -26.13 9.14
N GLY A 54 -3.49 -25.00 8.82
CA GLY A 54 -2.06 -24.77 9.08
C GLY A 54 -1.12 -25.34 8.02
N LYS A 55 -1.62 -25.86 6.88
CA LYS A 55 -0.75 -26.34 5.79
C LYS A 55 -0.30 -25.20 4.92
N ALA A 56 1.04 -24.99 4.84
CA ALA A 56 1.64 -24.02 3.96
C ALA A 56 1.62 -24.49 2.48
N SER A 57 1.40 -23.55 1.57
CA SER A 57 1.60 -23.77 0.13
C SER A 57 3.10 -23.79 -0.21
N GLN A 58 3.44 -24.20 -1.43
CA GLN A 58 4.73 -23.83 -1.99
C GLN A 58 4.81 -22.31 -2.09
N PRO A 59 5.92 -21.68 -1.66
CA PRO A 59 6.09 -20.25 -1.81
C PRO A 59 6.14 -19.82 -3.28
N PHE A 60 5.63 -18.64 -3.56
CA PHE A 60 5.81 -17.98 -4.84
C PHE A 60 7.14 -17.21 -4.79
N TYR A 61 8.21 -17.82 -5.32
CA TYR A 61 9.53 -17.21 -5.36
C TYR A 61 9.65 -16.24 -6.54
N PHE A 62 10.09 -15.02 -6.27
CA PHE A 62 10.19 -13.96 -7.28
C PHE A 62 11.30 -14.24 -8.31
N ASN A 63 12.38 -14.95 -7.92
CA ASN A 63 13.48 -15.30 -8.81
C ASN A 63 13.12 -16.31 -9.91
N THR A 64 11.93 -16.88 -9.87
CA THR A 64 11.41 -17.69 -10.99
C THR A 64 11.03 -16.84 -12.20
N ARG A 65 10.88 -15.51 -12.01
CA ARG A 65 10.42 -14.55 -13.02
C ARG A 65 11.39 -13.43 -13.31
N TYR A 66 12.19 -13.01 -12.34
CA TYR A 66 13.03 -11.81 -12.42
C TYR A 66 14.48 -12.15 -12.09
N ASN A 67 15.41 -11.31 -12.57
CA ASN A 67 16.81 -11.41 -12.19
C ASN A 67 17.00 -11.12 -10.69
N GLU A 68 18.15 -11.49 -10.14
CA GLU A 68 18.44 -11.39 -8.71
C GLU A 68 18.19 -9.99 -8.10
N ASP A 69 18.45 -8.94 -8.86
CA ASP A 69 18.29 -7.56 -8.38
C ASP A 69 16.83 -7.19 -8.11
N VAL A 70 15.91 -7.57 -8.99
CA VAL A 70 14.47 -7.28 -8.86
C VAL A 70 13.78 -8.36 -8.01
N ALA A 71 14.25 -9.61 -8.07
CA ALA A 71 13.64 -10.73 -7.36
C ALA A 71 13.82 -10.66 -5.83
N GLN A 72 14.70 -9.79 -5.32
CA GLN A 72 14.90 -9.58 -3.90
C GLN A 72 14.33 -8.24 -3.46
N THR A 73 13.47 -8.25 -2.47
CA THR A 73 12.94 -7.06 -1.82
C THR A 73 13.16 -7.12 -0.31
N TRP A 74 12.43 -6.35 0.49
CA TRP A 74 12.68 -6.23 1.93
C TRP A 74 11.40 -6.20 2.75
N GLN A 75 11.52 -6.68 4.00
CA GLN A 75 10.61 -6.36 5.10
C GLN A 75 11.21 -5.19 5.86
N VAL A 76 10.50 -4.08 5.96
CA VAL A 76 11.06 -2.83 6.50
C VAL A 76 10.44 -2.43 7.83
N LEU A 77 11.24 -1.87 8.72
CA LEU A 77 10.73 -1.12 9.84
C LEU A 77 10.42 0.30 9.37
N ARG A 78 9.15 0.66 9.35
CA ARG A 78 8.65 1.90 8.73
C ARG A 78 9.25 3.17 9.33
N SER A 79 9.50 3.20 10.63
CA SER A 79 10.17 4.35 11.26
C SER A 79 11.55 4.64 10.65
N GLU A 80 12.32 3.60 10.35
CA GLU A 80 13.66 3.72 9.75
C GLU A 80 13.57 3.94 8.23
N PHE A 81 12.70 3.21 7.55
CA PHE A 81 12.53 3.31 6.10
C PHE A 81 11.98 4.68 5.69
N ASP A 82 10.94 5.15 6.36
CA ASP A 82 10.32 6.44 6.06
C ASP A 82 11.29 7.60 6.38
N GLN A 83 12.07 7.50 7.47
CA GLN A 83 13.14 8.45 7.77
C GLN A 83 14.22 8.46 6.68
N MET A 84 14.63 7.29 6.19
CA MET A 84 15.59 7.16 5.08
C MET A 84 15.11 7.91 3.84
N LEU A 85 13.83 7.79 3.48
CA LEU A 85 13.22 8.49 2.36
C LEU A 85 13.18 10.02 2.58
N LEU A 86 12.80 10.46 3.78
CA LEU A 86 12.74 11.88 4.14
C LEU A 86 14.11 12.55 4.11
N GLU A 87 15.13 11.88 4.66
CA GLU A 87 16.52 12.35 4.59
C GLU A 87 17.03 12.42 3.15
N ASN A 88 16.66 11.45 2.32
CA ASN A 88 17.01 11.46 0.90
C ASN A 88 16.38 12.67 0.19
N ALA A 89 15.14 13.01 0.48
CA ALA A 89 14.50 14.22 -0.06
C ALA A 89 15.25 15.49 0.36
N ARG A 90 15.65 15.64 1.63
CA ARG A 90 16.48 16.75 2.12
C ARG A 90 17.82 16.83 1.36
N ASN A 91 18.51 15.72 1.23
CA ASN A 91 19.80 15.63 0.56
C ASN A 91 19.72 15.98 -0.93
N LYS A 92 18.55 15.80 -1.54
CA LYS A 92 18.26 16.21 -2.92
C LYS A 92 17.72 17.63 -3.06
N GLY A 93 17.70 18.40 -1.96
CA GLY A 93 17.40 19.84 -1.96
C GLY A 93 15.94 20.19 -1.67
N ALA A 94 15.12 19.25 -1.23
CA ALA A 94 13.79 19.60 -0.74
C ALA A 94 13.90 20.31 0.62
N ASN A 95 13.14 21.40 0.78
CA ASN A 95 12.93 22.03 2.08
C ASN A 95 11.89 21.20 2.86
N VAL A 96 12.33 20.47 3.88
CA VAL A 96 11.46 19.58 4.67
C VAL A 96 11.17 20.22 6.03
N VAL A 97 9.89 20.48 6.30
CA VAL A 97 9.37 21.04 7.55
C VAL A 97 8.52 19.99 8.26
N GLU A 98 8.98 19.55 9.42
CA GLU A 98 8.29 18.60 10.28
C GLU A 98 7.49 19.34 11.38
N ASN A 99 6.62 18.63 12.11
CA ASN A 99 5.68 19.19 13.09
C ASN A 99 4.82 20.33 12.51
N THR A 100 4.49 20.25 11.22
CA THR A 100 3.76 21.29 10.49
C THR A 100 2.53 20.68 9.84
N GLU A 101 1.36 21.07 10.28
CA GLU A 101 0.08 20.52 9.85
C GLU A 101 -0.54 21.33 8.72
N VAL A 102 -0.96 20.70 7.64
CA VAL A 102 -1.75 21.35 6.58
C VAL A 102 -3.19 21.52 7.07
N LEU A 103 -3.63 22.78 7.18
CA LEU A 103 -4.98 23.14 7.62
C LEU A 103 -5.98 23.24 6.46
N GLY A 104 -5.52 23.68 5.28
CA GLY A 104 -6.37 23.89 4.12
C GLY A 104 -5.61 24.14 2.84
N LEU A 105 -6.31 24.04 1.71
CA LEU A 105 -5.81 24.45 0.40
C LEU A 105 -6.09 25.93 0.17
N LEU A 106 -5.12 26.65 -0.36
CA LEU A 106 -5.32 28.00 -0.92
C LEU A 106 -5.87 27.86 -2.34
N ARG A 107 -6.82 28.73 -2.69
CA ARG A 107 -7.52 28.64 -3.98
C ARG A 107 -7.72 30.01 -4.62
N ASP A 108 -7.68 30.00 -5.95
CA ASP A 108 -8.19 31.05 -6.80
C ASP A 108 -9.25 30.44 -7.73
N GLY A 109 -10.52 30.63 -7.43
CA GLY A 109 -11.59 29.89 -8.05
C GLY A 109 -11.47 28.37 -7.82
N ASP A 110 -11.44 27.60 -8.91
CA ASP A 110 -11.26 26.15 -8.88
C ASP A 110 -9.78 25.73 -8.76
N LYS A 111 -8.86 26.61 -9.06
CA LYS A 111 -7.41 26.35 -9.03
C LYS A 111 -6.88 26.31 -7.61
N VAL A 112 -6.07 25.28 -7.30
CA VAL A 112 -5.28 25.23 -6.06
C VAL A 112 -3.98 26.02 -6.28
N THR A 113 -3.71 26.96 -5.36
CA THR A 113 -2.56 27.86 -5.44
C THR A 113 -1.56 27.66 -4.31
N GLY A 114 -1.79 26.68 -3.43
CA GLY A 114 -0.92 26.38 -2.31
C GLY A 114 -1.63 25.81 -1.11
N VAL A 115 -1.00 25.93 0.06
CA VAL A 115 -1.52 25.40 1.32
C VAL A 115 -1.40 26.42 2.44
N ARG A 116 -2.34 26.36 3.38
CA ARG A 116 -2.24 27.00 4.70
C ARG A 116 -1.84 25.94 5.71
N VAL A 117 -0.86 26.27 6.54
CA VAL A 117 -0.27 25.36 7.51
C VAL A 117 -0.28 25.95 8.91
N ARG A 118 -0.29 25.07 9.93
CA ARG A 118 0.05 25.38 11.32
C ARG A 118 1.50 24.97 11.57
N GLN A 119 2.30 25.91 12.03
CA GLN A 119 3.69 25.72 12.37
C GLN A 119 3.88 25.14 13.77
N PRO A 120 5.09 24.68 14.16
CA PRO A 120 5.35 24.11 15.48
C PRO A 120 5.13 25.07 16.65
N ASP A 121 5.10 26.39 16.40
CA ASP A 121 4.83 27.46 17.39
C ASP A 121 3.36 27.88 17.42
N ASP A 122 2.45 27.07 16.82
CA ASP A 122 1.02 27.31 16.67
C ASP A 122 0.66 28.54 15.79
N THR A 123 1.63 29.16 15.12
CA THR A 123 1.33 30.22 14.14
C THR A 123 0.85 29.60 12.82
N GLU A 124 -0.01 30.34 12.10
CA GLU A 124 -0.42 29.94 10.75
C GLU A 124 0.41 30.66 9.69
N ALA A 125 0.72 29.94 8.62
CA ALA A 125 1.44 30.48 7.46
C ALA A 125 0.80 29.98 6.16
N GLU A 126 0.93 30.74 5.09
CA GLU A 126 0.51 30.38 3.74
C GLU A 126 1.71 30.16 2.85
N HIS A 127 1.69 29.05 2.13
CA HIS A 127 2.72 28.71 1.13
C HIS A 127 2.08 28.59 -0.24
N ASN A 128 2.42 29.51 -1.14
CA ASN A 128 1.97 29.47 -2.53
C ASN A 128 2.82 28.51 -3.35
N ALA A 129 2.19 27.79 -4.27
CA ALA A 129 2.82 26.84 -5.17
C ALA A 129 2.10 26.81 -6.52
N SER A 130 2.84 26.57 -7.60
CA SER A 130 2.27 26.33 -8.93
C SER A 130 1.50 25.03 -8.98
N ILE A 131 1.92 24.04 -8.17
CA ILE A 131 1.23 22.75 -8.00
C ILE A 131 1.44 22.23 -6.59
N THR A 132 0.40 21.65 -6.02
CA THR A 132 0.38 20.98 -4.71
C THR A 132 0.23 19.47 -4.91
N LEU A 133 1.03 18.68 -4.21
CA LEU A 133 0.94 17.22 -4.22
C LEU A 133 0.37 16.75 -2.87
N ASP A 134 -0.84 16.19 -2.88
CA ASP A 134 -1.45 15.61 -1.68
C ASP A 134 -0.94 14.19 -1.46
N CYS A 135 -0.02 14.05 -0.50
CA CYS A 135 0.55 12.79 -0.04
C CYS A 135 0.08 12.44 1.37
N SER A 136 -1.11 12.89 1.78
CA SER A 136 -1.64 12.74 3.15
C SER A 136 -1.99 11.30 3.54
N GLY A 137 -1.71 10.34 2.66
CA GLY A 137 -1.91 8.93 2.93
C GLY A 137 -3.39 8.57 3.10
N LYS A 138 -3.67 7.60 3.95
CA LYS A 138 -5.03 7.06 4.18
C LYS A 138 -6.04 8.11 4.66
N GLU A 139 -5.60 9.21 5.25
CA GLU A 139 -6.50 10.30 5.64
C GLU A 139 -7.14 11.00 4.43
N SER A 140 -6.47 10.91 3.27
CA SER A 140 -6.93 11.48 2.00
C SER A 140 -7.49 12.89 2.18
N PHE A 141 -6.62 13.79 2.67
CA PHE A 141 -6.97 15.15 3.11
C PHE A 141 -7.87 15.88 2.10
N THR A 142 -7.45 15.94 0.85
CA THR A 142 -8.21 16.63 -0.20
C THR A 142 -9.46 15.86 -0.59
N ALA A 143 -9.33 14.54 -0.84
CA ALA A 143 -10.48 13.74 -1.31
C ALA A 143 -11.59 13.69 -0.27
N SER A 144 -11.25 13.63 1.03
CA SER A 144 -12.23 13.66 2.12
C SER A 144 -12.96 15.01 2.20
N ARG A 145 -12.24 16.14 2.13
CA ARG A 145 -12.80 17.48 2.24
C ARG A 145 -13.64 17.89 1.02
N ASN A 146 -13.24 17.45 -0.16
CA ASN A 146 -13.96 17.75 -1.40
C ASN A 146 -15.08 16.73 -1.70
N ARG A 147 -15.31 15.74 -0.84
CA ARG A 147 -16.29 14.65 -1.04
C ARG A 147 -15.98 13.81 -2.30
N TRP A 148 -14.71 13.69 -2.65
CA TRP A 148 -14.25 12.85 -3.77
C TRP A 148 -14.00 11.41 -3.34
N ARG A 149 -13.90 11.15 -2.04
CA ARG A 149 -13.62 9.83 -1.47
C ARG A 149 -14.82 8.92 -1.61
N ILE A 150 -14.64 7.80 -2.31
CA ILE A 150 -15.65 6.77 -2.54
C ILE A 150 -15.11 5.46 -1.93
N ARG A 151 -15.88 4.87 -1.02
CA ARG A 151 -15.53 3.59 -0.40
C ARG A 151 -15.78 2.46 -1.38
N ASP A 152 -14.93 1.43 -1.34
CA ASP A 152 -15.22 0.18 -2.02
C ASP A 152 -16.35 -0.54 -1.27
N PRO A 153 -17.46 -0.89 -1.93
CA PRO A 153 -18.64 -1.44 -1.26
C PRO A 153 -18.44 -2.87 -0.73
N TYR A 154 -17.47 -3.60 -1.27
CA TYR A 154 -17.25 -5.03 -0.97
C TYR A 154 -15.99 -5.29 -0.14
N LEU A 155 -15.08 -4.34 -0.05
CA LEU A 155 -13.83 -4.47 0.68
C LEU A 155 -13.90 -3.71 2.02
N ASN A 156 -14.86 -4.07 2.88
CA ASN A 156 -15.03 -3.46 4.19
C ASN A 156 -14.43 -4.35 5.27
N LYS A 157 -13.11 -4.29 5.41
CA LYS A 157 -12.36 -5.13 6.35
C LYS A 157 -11.88 -4.33 7.55
N VAL A 158 -11.61 -5.05 8.64
CA VAL A 158 -11.01 -4.54 9.87
C VAL A 158 -9.73 -5.30 10.09
N ALA A 159 -8.67 -4.62 10.55
CA ALA A 159 -7.46 -5.28 11.01
C ALA A 159 -7.22 -5.06 12.49
N VAL A 160 -6.72 -6.10 13.14
CA VAL A 160 -6.19 -6.05 14.50
C VAL A 160 -4.79 -6.63 14.48
N TRP A 161 -3.81 -5.90 15.03
CA TRP A 161 -2.41 -6.36 14.97
C TRP A 161 -1.61 -5.99 16.21
N THR A 162 -0.47 -6.64 16.31
CA THR A 162 0.55 -6.43 17.34
C THR A 162 1.92 -6.86 16.82
N TYR A 163 2.93 -6.76 17.68
CA TYR A 163 4.29 -7.20 17.40
C TYR A 163 4.71 -8.26 18.42
N TYR A 164 5.49 -9.23 17.94
CA TYR A 164 6.10 -10.26 18.79
C TYR A 164 7.61 -10.22 18.68
N LYS A 165 8.29 -10.41 19.81
CA LYS A 165 9.73 -10.61 19.86
C LYS A 165 10.03 -12.08 20.15
N GLY A 166 11.00 -12.69 19.43
CA GLY A 166 11.37 -14.08 19.61
C GLY A 166 10.37 -15.09 19.05
N ALA A 167 9.47 -14.65 18.16
CA ALA A 167 8.58 -15.57 17.45
C ALA A 167 9.37 -16.37 16.40
N LYS A 168 8.90 -17.58 16.10
CA LYS A 168 9.57 -18.49 15.16
C LYS A 168 9.68 -17.86 13.77
N ARG A 169 10.82 -18.05 13.12
CA ARG A 169 11.05 -17.68 11.73
C ARG A 169 11.33 -18.93 10.90
N ASP A 170 10.97 -18.90 9.65
CA ASP A 170 11.42 -19.91 8.71
C ASP A 170 12.93 -19.76 8.47
N GLU A 171 13.57 -20.80 7.95
CA GLU A 171 15.02 -20.82 7.78
C GLU A 171 15.44 -20.47 6.33
N GLY A 172 16.65 -19.95 6.18
CA GLY A 172 17.29 -19.71 4.89
C GLY A 172 16.58 -18.62 4.08
N ILE A 173 16.27 -18.92 2.82
CA ILE A 173 15.66 -17.96 1.88
C ILE A 173 14.24 -17.53 2.31
N ASP A 174 13.56 -18.36 3.10
CA ASP A 174 12.19 -18.13 3.53
C ASP A 174 12.08 -17.32 4.83
N GLU A 175 13.21 -17.02 5.51
CA GLU A 175 13.22 -16.22 6.74
C GLU A 175 12.41 -14.91 6.62
N GLY A 176 12.51 -14.25 5.46
CA GLY A 176 11.81 -13.00 5.18
C GLY A 176 10.54 -13.14 4.34
N ALA A 177 10.02 -14.34 4.14
CA ALA A 177 8.77 -14.52 3.41
C ALA A 177 7.63 -13.76 4.06
N THR A 178 6.77 -13.13 3.25
CA THR A 178 5.47 -12.67 3.75
C THR A 178 4.54 -13.87 3.77
N THR A 179 4.03 -14.21 4.95
CA THR A 179 3.04 -15.29 5.09
C THR A 179 1.64 -14.71 5.24
N VAL A 180 0.72 -15.20 4.42
CA VAL A 180 -0.72 -14.95 4.51
C VAL A 180 -1.39 -16.24 5.00
N ALA A 181 -1.85 -16.26 6.25
CA ALA A 181 -2.44 -17.44 6.85
C ALA A 181 -3.95 -17.25 7.03
N PHE A 182 -4.75 -18.12 6.38
CA PHE A 182 -6.19 -18.00 6.38
C PHE A 182 -6.82 -18.34 7.73
N VAL A 183 -7.84 -17.59 8.10
CA VAL A 183 -8.83 -17.94 9.13
C VAL A 183 -10.21 -18.12 8.47
N PRO A 184 -11.24 -18.65 9.18
CA PRO A 184 -12.56 -18.80 8.61
C PRO A 184 -13.12 -17.53 7.98
N GLU A 185 -14.12 -17.67 7.09
CA GLU A 185 -14.81 -16.60 6.39
C GLU A 185 -13.90 -15.67 5.57
N LYS A 186 -12.83 -16.26 4.98
CA LYS A 186 -11.85 -15.53 4.17
C LYS A 186 -11.12 -14.40 4.92
N GLY A 187 -11.10 -14.43 6.24
CA GLY A 187 -10.14 -13.67 7.03
C GLY A 187 -8.74 -14.26 6.88
N TRP A 188 -7.74 -13.47 7.23
CA TRP A 188 -6.35 -13.86 7.08
C TRP A 188 -5.45 -13.12 8.06
N PHE A 189 -4.37 -13.80 8.48
CA PHE A 189 -3.26 -13.19 9.17
C PHE A 189 -2.17 -12.79 8.18
N TRP A 190 -1.52 -11.65 8.42
CA TRP A 190 -0.16 -11.45 7.95
C TRP A 190 0.84 -11.89 9.01
N TYR A 191 1.99 -12.36 8.56
CA TYR A 191 3.15 -12.65 9.39
C TYR A 191 4.38 -12.12 8.66
N ILE A 192 5.01 -11.07 9.20
CA ILE A 192 6.08 -10.31 8.55
C ILE A 192 7.28 -10.21 9.49
N PRO A 193 8.32 -11.05 9.28
CA PRO A 193 9.55 -10.96 10.03
C PRO A 193 10.27 -9.64 9.79
N GLN A 194 10.72 -8.99 10.86
CA GLN A 194 11.50 -7.75 10.84
C GLN A 194 12.84 -7.97 11.52
N HIS A 195 13.81 -7.06 11.33
CA HIS A 195 15.05 -7.11 12.07
C HIS A 195 14.82 -6.91 13.60
N ASN A 196 15.88 -7.04 14.41
CA ASN A 196 15.79 -6.98 15.87
C ASN A 196 14.92 -8.08 16.52
N ASP A 197 14.82 -9.23 15.84
CA ASP A 197 14.05 -10.38 16.30
C ASP A 197 12.54 -10.08 16.48
N MET A 198 12.04 -9.14 15.71
CA MET A 198 10.64 -8.73 15.72
C MET A 198 9.84 -9.38 14.60
N VAL A 199 8.58 -9.63 14.87
CA VAL A 199 7.59 -10.05 13.85
C VAL A 199 6.36 -9.16 13.97
N SER A 200 5.97 -8.55 12.86
CA SER A 200 4.66 -7.91 12.73
C SER A 200 3.62 -8.96 12.39
N VAL A 201 2.55 -9.03 13.13
CA VAL A 201 1.48 -10.00 12.93
C VAL A 201 0.11 -9.39 13.20
N GLY A 202 -0.83 -9.61 12.29
CA GLY A 202 -2.18 -9.09 12.46
C GLY A 202 -3.20 -9.88 11.67
N VAL A 203 -4.45 -9.80 12.10
CA VAL A 203 -5.59 -10.46 11.46
C VAL A 203 -6.48 -9.43 10.77
N VAL A 204 -6.89 -9.75 9.55
CA VAL A 204 -7.83 -8.97 8.74
C VAL A 204 -9.05 -9.83 8.45
N ALA A 205 -10.22 -9.32 8.72
CA ALA A 205 -11.49 -9.98 8.36
C ALA A 205 -12.64 -8.95 8.36
N GLU A 206 -13.83 -9.39 8.07
CA GLU A 206 -15.03 -8.58 8.21
C GLU A 206 -15.26 -8.17 9.66
N GLY A 207 -15.70 -6.92 9.87
CA GLY A 207 -15.91 -6.40 11.22
C GLY A 207 -16.87 -7.25 12.05
N ASN A 208 -17.95 -7.75 11.47
CA ASN A 208 -18.91 -8.63 12.15
C ASN A 208 -18.28 -9.96 12.58
N TYR A 209 -17.38 -10.51 11.74
CA TYR A 209 -16.65 -11.73 12.09
C TYR A 209 -15.70 -11.49 13.27
N LEU A 210 -14.93 -10.41 13.25
CA LEU A 210 -13.97 -10.10 14.32
C LEU A 210 -14.66 -9.75 15.65
N THR A 211 -15.84 -9.13 15.62
CA THR A 211 -16.58 -8.74 16.83
C THR A 211 -17.63 -9.78 17.28
N ARG A 212 -17.65 -10.96 16.64
CA ARG A 212 -18.53 -12.06 17.08
C ARG A 212 -18.29 -12.41 18.54
N ASP A 213 -19.24 -13.03 19.17
CA ASP A 213 -19.21 -13.42 20.59
C ASP A 213 -19.11 -12.21 21.56
N GLY A 214 -19.40 -11.00 21.08
CA GLY A 214 -19.38 -9.77 21.87
C GLY A 214 -18.00 -9.23 22.22
N LEU A 215 -16.93 -9.80 21.65
CA LEU A 215 -15.55 -9.30 21.86
C LEU A 215 -15.35 -7.93 21.20
N LYS A 216 -14.78 -7.01 21.96
CA LYS A 216 -14.48 -5.64 21.50
C LYS A 216 -13.03 -5.24 21.68
N ALA A 217 -12.34 -5.82 22.67
CA ALA A 217 -10.94 -5.49 22.92
C ALA A 217 -10.04 -6.11 21.82
N PRO A 218 -9.18 -5.30 21.17
CA PRO A 218 -8.29 -5.78 20.11
C PRO A 218 -7.45 -7.00 20.53
N LYS A 219 -6.95 -7.01 21.75
CA LYS A 219 -6.17 -8.10 22.31
C LYS A 219 -6.98 -9.42 22.34
N ASP A 220 -8.22 -9.37 22.82
CA ASP A 220 -9.04 -10.57 22.98
C ASP A 220 -9.45 -11.11 21.61
N ILE A 221 -9.79 -10.25 20.67
CA ILE A 221 -10.05 -10.59 19.27
C ILE A 221 -8.82 -11.30 18.69
N PHE A 222 -7.63 -10.70 18.79
CA PHE A 222 -6.41 -11.25 18.25
C PHE A 222 -6.07 -12.62 18.84
N GLN A 223 -6.17 -12.78 20.17
CA GLN A 223 -5.89 -14.04 20.86
C GLN A 223 -6.88 -15.15 20.45
N ARG A 224 -8.15 -14.84 20.25
CA ARG A 224 -9.12 -15.80 19.73
C ARG A 224 -8.77 -16.22 18.30
N GLU A 225 -8.42 -15.28 17.42
CA GLU A 225 -8.15 -15.63 16.02
C GLU A 225 -6.87 -16.47 15.84
N ILE A 226 -5.86 -16.33 16.69
CA ILE A 226 -4.68 -17.20 16.68
C ILE A 226 -5.08 -18.69 16.72
N THR A 227 -6.07 -19.06 17.53
CA THR A 227 -6.51 -20.46 17.69
C THR A 227 -7.17 -21.05 16.44
N HIS A 228 -7.50 -20.21 15.46
CA HIS A 228 -8.11 -20.64 14.21
C HIS A 228 -7.09 -20.95 13.09
N ASN A 229 -5.79 -20.75 13.34
CA ASN A 229 -4.74 -21.16 12.41
C ASN A 229 -3.55 -21.75 13.16
N LYS A 230 -3.37 -23.05 13.04
CA LYS A 230 -2.34 -23.81 13.76
C LYS A 230 -0.92 -23.33 13.44
N TRP A 231 -0.63 -22.92 12.21
CA TRP A 231 0.67 -22.40 11.82
C TRP A 231 1.00 -21.10 12.58
N ILE A 232 0.04 -20.18 12.66
CA ILE A 232 0.19 -18.92 13.43
C ILE A 232 0.41 -19.22 14.91
N GLU A 233 -0.39 -20.12 15.50
CA GLU A 233 -0.28 -20.51 16.90
C GLU A 233 1.12 -21.07 17.20
N GLU A 234 1.62 -22.01 16.39
CA GLU A 234 2.94 -22.63 16.56
C GLU A 234 4.09 -21.61 16.36
N HIS A 235 3.98 -20.68 15.40
CA HIS A 235 5.01 -19.67 15.14
C HIS A 235 5.07 -18.59 16.22
N LEU A 236 3.96 -18.28 16.86
CA LEU A 236 3.92 -17.31 17.97
C LEU A 236 4.23 -17.92 19.34
N ALA A 237 4.19 -19.25 19.49
CA ALA A 237 4.26 -19.93 20.79
C ALA A 237 5.50 -19.59 21.63
N ALA A 238 6.67 -19.43 20.98
CA ALA A 238 7.92 -19.06 21.67
C ALA A 238 8.08 -17.54 21.87
N GLY A 239 7.31 -16.75 21.09
CA GLY A 239 7.44 -15.29 21.09
C GLY A 239 6.68 -14.62 22.24
N LYS A 240 7.07 -13.39 22.52
CA LYS A 240 6.40 -12.51 23.50
C LYS A 240 5.82 -11.30 22.77
N SER A 241 4.51 -11.07 22.93
CA SER A 241 3.86 -9.85 22.44
C SER A 241 4.48 -8.62 23.10
N THR A 242 4.63 -7.54 22.36
CA THR A 242 5.05 -6.23 22.92
C THR A 242 4.02 -5.63 23.87
N GLY A 243 2.78 -6.10 23.84
CA GLY A 243 1.69 -5.65 24.70
C GLY A 243 0.76 -4.63 24.06
N ASP A 244 1.20 -3.93 23.02
CA ASP A 244 0.37 -2.98 22.29
C ASP A 244 -0.44 -3.69 21.20
N TYR A 245 -1.75 -3.43 21.16
CA TYR A 245 -2.64 -3.94 20.15
C TYR A 245 -3.34 -2.79 19.44
N TYR A 246 -3.28 -2.83 18.13
CA TYR A 246 -3.80 -1.79 17.24
C TYR A 246 -5.02 -2.31 16.50
N ILE A 247 -5.89 -1.38 16.11
CA ILE A 247 -7.06 -1.67 15.28
C ILE A 247 -7.25 -0.57 14.26
N THR A 248 -7.66 -0.92 13.05
CA THR A 248 -8.08 0.05 12.04
C THR A 248 -9.25 -0.47 11.23
N ASN A 249 -10.13 0.45 10.89
CA ASN A 249 -11.30 0.22 10.03
C ASN A 249 -11.04 0.88 8.67
N GLU A 250 -11.76 0.44 7.66
CA GLU A 250 -11.72 0.97 6.29
C GLU A 250 -10.43 0.62 5.55
N TYR A 251 -10.57 -0.30 4.62
CA TYR A 251 -9.43 -0.85 3.91
C TYR A 251 -9.44 -0.60 2.41
N SER A 252 -10.47 -0.04 1.84
CA SER A 252 -10.46 0.25 0.41
C SER A 252 -11.33 1.43 0.08
N PHE A 253 -10.75 2.41 -0.56
CA PHE A 253 -11.43 3.56 -1.13
C PHE A 253 -10.62 4.11 -2.30
N HIS A 254 -11.27 4.88 -3.15
CA HIS A 254 -10.64 5.64 -4.21
C HIS A 254 -11.19 7.07 -4.24
N SER A 255 -10.42 7.98 -4.81
CA SER A 255 -10.89 9.32 -5.09
C SER A 255 -11.57 9.36 -6.46
N GLN A 256 -12.67 10.05 -6.59
CA GLN A 256 -13.35 10.29 -7.86
C GLN A 256 -12.43 10.94 -8.90
N TYR A 257 -11.52 11.80 -8.44
CA TYR A 257 -10.55 12.52 -9.26
C TYR A 257 -9.13 12.30 -8.75
N CYS A 258 -8.14 12.27 -9.65
CA CYS A 258 -6.73 12.25 -9.24
C CYS A 258 -6.20 13.64 -8.86
N GLY A 259 -6.97 14.69 -9.10
CA GLY A 259 -6.59 16.08 -8.84
C GLY A 259 -7.46 17.05 -9.60
N CYS A 260 -7.04 18.30 -9.62
CA CYS A 260 -7.63 19.41 -10.39
C CYS A 260 -6.51 20.39 -10.75
N GLU A 261 -6.83 21.52 -11.36
CA GLU A 261 -5.82 22.53 -11.65
C GLU A 261 -5.01 22.92 -10.41
N GLY A 262 -3.69 22.78 -10.47
CA GLY A 262 -2.77 23.07 -9.39
C GLY A 262 -2.70 22.01 -8.26
N LEU A 263 -3.32 20.83 -8.44
CA LEU A 263 -3.33 19.78 -7.42
C LEU A 263 -3.28 18.38 -8.02
N LEU A 264 -2.46 17.49 -7.44
CA LEU A 264 -2.51 16.04 -7.66
C LEU A 264 -2.57 15.27 -6.34
N LEU A 265 -3.25 14.14 -6.34
CA LEU A 265 -3.33 13.18 -5.24
C LEU A 265 -2.40 11.99 -5.53
N LEU A 266 -1.62 11.56 -4.54
CA LEU A 266 -0.63 10.49 -4.68
C LEU A 266 -0.84 9.39 -3.63
N GLY A 267 -0.44 8.17 -3.99
CA GLY A 267 -0.52 7.01 -3.08
C GLY A 267 -1.91 6.82 -2.48
N ASP A 268 -1.96 6.56 -1.18
CA ASP A 268 -3.23 6.33 -0.48
C ASP A 268 -4.15 7.55 -0.44
N ALA A 269 -3.63 8.77 -0.63
CA ALA A 269 -4.49 9.96 -0.75
C ALA A 269 -5.38 9.90 -2.01
N PHE A 270 -4.93 9.20 -3.06
CA PHE A 270 -5.69 8.92 -4.27
C PHE A 270 -6.51 7.64 -4.16
N CYS A 271 -5.87 6.52 -3.79
CA CYS A 271 -6.53 5.23 -3.68
C CYS A 271 -5.83 4.35 -2.65
N PHE A 272 -6.59 3.84 -1.69
CA PHE A 272 -6.15 2.85 -0.72
C PHE A 272 -6.79 1.51 -1.04
N LEU A 273 -5.98 0.53 -1.42
CA LEU A 273 -6.42 -0.83 -1.72
C LEU A 273 -6.12 -1.73 -0.52
N ASP A 274 -6.97 -2.76 -0.35
CA ASP A 274 -6.76 -3.81 0.66
C ASP A 274 -5.32 -4.34 0.65
N PRO A 275 -4.66 -4.43 1.83
CA PRO A 275 -3.23 -4.69 1.93
C PRO A 275 -2.83 -6.17 1.77
N VAL A 276 -3.74 -7.07 1.42
CA VAL A 276 -3.45 -8.52 1.36
C VAL A 276 -2.25 -8.88 0.50
N PHE A 277 -1.99 -8.12 -0.55
CA PHE A 277 -0.83 -8.32 -1.45
C PHE A 277 0.29 -7.30 -1.24
N SER A 278 0.30 -6.54 -0.13
CA SER A 278 1.37 -5.59 0.21
C SER A 278 1.64 -4.51 -0.86
N SER A 279 0.65 -4.13 -1.68
CA SER A 279 0.83 -3.24 -2.82
C SER A 279 0.96 -1.76 -2.46
N GLY A 280 0.52 -1.33 -1.27
CA GLY A 280 0.38 0.09 -0.91
C GLY A 280 1.66 0.91 -1.05
N LEU A 281 2.79 0.45 -0.49
CA LEU A 281 4.08 1.16 -0.61
C LEU A 281 4.59 1.21 -2.05
N MET A 282 4.42 0.13 -2.81
CA MET A 282 4.81 0.10 -4.22
C MET A 282 3.98 1.10 -5.03
N LEU A 283 2.66 1.13 -4.86
CA LEU A 283 1.77 2.08 -5.53
C LEU A 283 2.08 3.53 -5.12
N ALA A 284 2.36 3.79 -3.83
CA ALA A 284 2.73 5.12 -3.35
C ALA A 284 4.05 5.61 -3.98
N LEU A 285 5.10 4.78 -3.98
CA LEU A 285 6.38 5.11 -4.60
C LEU A 285 6.25 5.32 -6.12
N LYS A 286 5.49 4.45 -6.79
CA LYS A 286 5.22 4.57 -8.22
C LYS A 286 4.45 5.84 -8.56
N SER A 287 3.41 6.16 -7.77
CA SER A 287 2.66 7.41 -7.97
C SER A 287 3.54 8.65 -7.79
N GLY A 288 4.46 8.62 -6.83
CA GLY A 288 5.44 9.69 -6.63
C GLY A 288 6.36 9.90 -7.83
N VAL A 289 6.84 8.81 -8.44
CA VAL A 289 7.69 8.86 -9.64
C VAL A 289 6.89 9.40 -10.83
N LEU A 290 5.72 8.86 -11.12
CA LEU A 290 4.86 9.30 -12.22
C LEU A 290 4.44 10.77 -12.07
N ALA A 291 4.05 11.18 -10.86
CA ALA A 291 3.70 12.56 -10.59
C ALA A 291 4.89 13.52 -10.75
N ALA A 292 6.09 13.10 -10.31
CA ALA A 292 7.29 13.94 -10.47
C ALA A 292 7.62 14.20 -11.95
N ASP A 293 7.45 13.19 -12.82
CA ASP A 293 7.64 13.34 -14.26
C ASP A 293 6.59 14.29 -14.86
N ALA A 294 5.31 14.05 -14.60
CA ALA A 294 4.22 14.88 -15.08
C ALA A 294 4.33 16.34 -14.61
N VAL A 295 4.71 16.55 -13.35
CA VAL A 295 4.91 17.88 -12.77
C VAL A 295 6.13 18.58 -13.37
N ASN A 296 7.22 17.84 -13.61
CA ASN A 296 8.40 18.42 -14.27
C ASN A 296 8.05 18.93 -15.67
N ASP A 297 7.29 18.17 -16.45
CA ASP A 297 6.85 18.54 -17.78
C ASP A 297 5.89 19.75 -17.76
N ALA A 298 4.97 19.79 -16.77
CA ALA A 298 4.08 20.91 -16.55
C ALA A 298 4.85 22.21 -16.19
N ILE A 299 5.89 22.11 -15.36
CA ILE A 299 6.75 23.25 -15.01
C ILE A 299 7.53 23.74 -16.23
N GLN A 300 8.12 22.85 -17.04
CA GLN A 300 8.89 23.21 -18.22
C GLN A 300 8.03 23.89 -19.28
N SER A 301 6.79 23.47 -19.45
CA SER A 301 5.84 24.07 -20.39
C SER A 301 5.05 25.24 -19.80
N ASN A 302 5.20 25.54 -18.51
CA ASN A 302 4.38 26.48 -17.75
C ASN A 302 2.87 26.27 -17.96
N ASP A 303 2.47 24.99 -17.99
CA ASP A 303 1.09 24.59 -18.23
C ASP A 303 0.68 23.53 -17.16
N PHE A 304 -0.27 23.90 -16.30
CA PHE A 304 -0.77 23.11 -15.20
C PHE A 304 -2.25 22.72 -15.37
N CYS A 305 -2.75 22.76 -16.62
CA CYS A 305 -4.13 22.36 -16.88
C CYS A 305 -4.34 20.87 -16.55
N PRO A 306 -5.55 20.47 -16.16
CA PRO A 306 -5.85 19.10 -15.75
C PRO A 306 -5.50 18.02 -16.79
N SER A 307 -5.67 18.30 -18.08
CA SER A 307 -5.35 17.37 -19.17
C SER A 307 -3.88 16.90 -19.21
N ARG A 308 -2.95 17.71 -18.68
CA ARG A 308 -1.53 17.32 -18.54
C ARG A 308 -1.32 16.10 -17.65
N PHE A 309 -2.27 15.78 -16.81
CA PHE A 309 -2.17 14.71 -15.81
C PHE A 309 -3.00 13.46 -16.17
N GLU A 310 -3.55 13.38 -17.38
CA GLU A 310 -4.35 12.24 -17.84
C GLU A 310 -3.52 10.95 -17.94
N ASP A 311 -2.29 11.03 -18.44
CA ASP A 311 -1.39 9.86 -18.55
C ASP A 311 -0.97 9.36 -17.16
N TYR A 312 -0.70 10.29 -16.23
CA TYR A 312 -0.48 9.95 -14.82
C TYR A 312 -1.68 9.19 -14.24
N ALA A 313 -2.87 9.75 -14.43
CA ALA A 313 -4.11 9.19 -13.93
C ALA A 313 -4.38 7.79 -14.50
N THR A 314 -4.28 7.64 -15.81
CA THR A 314 -4.55 6.38 -16.51
C THR A 314 -3.57 5.29 -16.09
N THR A 315 -2.26 5.59 -16.12
CA THR A 315 -1.21 4.61 -15.78
C THR A 315 -1.34 4.13 -14.33
N LEU A 316 -1.59 5.05 -13.39
CA LEU A 316 -1.74 4.69 -11.98
C LEU A 316 -3.02 3.89 -11.73
N ARG A 317 -4.14 4.33 -12.30
CA ARG A 317 -5.44 3.65 -12.17
C ARG A 317 -5.40 2.24 -12.74
N ASP A 318 -4.84 2.04 -13.93
CA ASP A 318 -4.80 0.72 -14.57
C ASP A 318 -4.01 -0.28 -13.72
N GLY A 319 -2.90 0.16 -13.10
CA GLY A 319 -2.16 -0.65 -12.15
C GLY A 319 -2.96 -0.99 -10.89
N ILE A 320 -3.69 -0.01 -10.34
CA ILE A 320 -4.56 -0.22 -9.18
C ILE A 320 -5.69 -1.21 -9.51
N GLU A 321 -6.34 -1.07 -10.68
CA GLU A 321 -7.44 -1.95 -11.09
C GLU A 321 -6.99 -3.41 -11.28
N ASN A 322 -5.77 -3.65 -11.78
CA ASN A 322 -5.23 -5.00 -11.83
C ASN A 322 -5.08 -5.60 -10.42
N MET A 323 -4.52 -4.84 -9.47
CA MET A 323 -4.45 -5.31 -8.08
C MET A 323 -5.83 -5.49 -7.45
N ARG A 324 -6.79 -4.60 -7.74
CA ARG A 324 -8.16 -4.70 -7.22
C ARG A 324 -8.85 -5.99 -7.71
N LYS A 325 -8.71 -6.36 -8.96
CA LYS A 325 -9.22 -7.64 -9.48
C LYS A 325 -8.67 -8.83 -8.72
N LEU A 326 -7.38 -8.84 -8.43
CA LEU A 326 -6.75 -9.91 -7.66
C LEU A 326 -7.27 -9.98 -6.22
N VAL A 327 -7.47 -8.82 -5.57
CA VAL A 327 -8.05 -8.74 -4.21
C VAL A 327 -9.48 -9.29 -4.19
N TYR A 328 -10.31 -8.95 -5.18
CA TYR A 328 -11.67 -9.48 -5.29
C TYR A 328 -11.68 -10.99 -5.47
N ALA A 329 -10.82 -11.52 -6.36
CA ALA A 329 -10.68 -12.95 -6.52
C ALA A 329 -10.26 -13.63 -5.22
N PHE A 330 -9.28 -13.08 -4.51
CA PHE A 330 -8.77 -13.62 -3.23
C PHE A 330 -9.89 -13.78 -2.18
N TYR A 331 -10.78 -12.80 -2.06
CA TYR A 331 -11.87 -12.85 -1.09
C TYR A 331 -13.05 -13.74 -1.52
N ASN A 332 -13.08 -14.19 -2.78
CA ASN A 332 -14.13 -15.10 -3.23
C ASN A 332 -13.92 -16.50 -2.63
N PRO A 333 -14.95 -17.13 -2.02
CA PRO A 333 -14.82 -18.45 -1.40
C PRO A 333 -14.43 -19.57 -2.37
N ASN A 334 -14.77 -19.44 -3.66
CA ASN A 334 -14.49 -20.44 -4.68
C ASN A 334 -13.11 -20.30 -5.33
N PHE A 335 -12.35 -19.26 -4.98
CA PHE A 335 -11.03 -19.00 -5.55
C PHE A 335 -9.91 -19.40 -4.61
N ASN A 336 -8.92 -20.10 -5.12
CA ASN A 336 -7.59 -20.20 -4.53
C ASN A 336 -6.52 -20.32 -5.64
N PHE A 337 -5.31 -19.88 -5.31
CA PHE A 337 -4.19 -19.87 -6.28
C PHE A 337 -3.78 -21.27 -6.72
N SER A 338 -3.89 -22.29 -5.84
CA SER A 338 -3.51 -23.66 -6.17
C SER A 338 -4.43 -24.25 -7.24
N ASP A 339 -5.73 -24.04 -7.15
CA ASP A 339 -6.69 -24.53 -8.16
C ASP A 339 -6.48 -23.82 -9.50
N LEU A 340 -6.24 -22.51 -9.47
CA LEU A 340 -5.92 -21.73 -10.68
C LEU A 340 -4.67 -22.27 -11.37
N THR A 341 -3.55 -22.42 -10.64
CA THR A 341 -2.27 -22.86 -11.21
C THR A 341 -2.24 -24.34 -11.56
N ASN A 342 -3.03 -25.18 -10.88
CA ASN A 342 -3.18 -26.58 -11.25
C ASN A 342 -3.96 -26.74 -12.57
N LYS A 343 -5.00 -25.92 -12.77
CA LYS A 343 -5.80 -25.95 -13.99
C LYS A 343 -5.13 -25.24 -15.17
N HIS A 344 -4.41 -24.15 -14.88
CA HIS A 344 -3.69 -23.30 -15.83
C HIS A 344 -2.21 -23.12 -15.43
N PRO A 345 -1.37 -24.18 -15.55
CA PRO A 345 0.01 -24.12 -15.07
C PRO A 345 0.87 -23.10 -15.85
N ASP A 346 0.53 -22.78 -17.09
CA ASP A 346 1.18 -21.76 -17.89
C ASP A 346 0.95 -20.33 -17.38
N LEU A 347 -0.05 -20.11 -16.51
CA LEU A 347 -0.33 -18.81 -15.89
C LEU A 347 0.34 -18.61 -14.53
N ALA A 348 1.02 -19.61 -13.97
CA ALA A 348 1.73 -19.47 -12.70
C ALA A 348 2.72 -18.31 -12.71
N GLY A 349 3.35 -18.05 -13.88
CA GLY A 349 4.22 -16.90 -14.08
C GLY A 349 3.48 -15.56 -13.99
N GLU A 350 2.31 -15.43 -14.60
CA GLU A 350 1.52 -14.19 -14.55
C GLU A 350 0.99 -13.91 -13.13
N VAL A 351 0.63 -14.97 -12.37
CA VAL A 351 0.29 -14.84 -10.94
C VAL A 351 1.49 -14.28 -10.16
N THR A 352 2.68 -14.82 -10.37
CA THR A 352 3.90 -14.33 -9.71
C THR A 352 4.22 -12.89 -10.12
N ASP A 353 4.06 -12.52 -11.38
CA ASP A 353 4.26 -11.15 -11.87
C ASP A 353 3.32 -10.17 -11.14
N CYS A 354 2.03 -10.52 -11.04
CA CYS A 354 1.05 -9.71 -10.33
C CYS A 354 1.38 -9.58 -8.83
N LEU A 355 1.72 -10.70 -8.17
CA LEU A 355 2.13 -10.72 -6.76
C LEU A 355 3.47 -9.99 -6.51
N SER A 356 4.29 -9.81 -7.54
CA SER A 356 5.53 -9.03 -7.48
C SER A 356 5.33 -7.53 -7.66
N GLY A 357 4.14 -7.11 -8.10
CA GLY A 357 3.80 -5.70 -8.31
C GLY A 357 4.06 -5.19 -9.73
N ASP A 358 4.17 -6.08 -10.73
CA ASP A 358 4.21 -5.72 -12.16
C ASP A 358 2.80 -5.34 -12.65
N VAL A 359 2.26 -4.26 -12.09
CA VAL A 359 0.83 -3.93 -12.18
C VAL A 359 0.38 -3.35 -13.52
N ASN A 360 1.29 -2.91 -14.38
CA ASN A 360 0.95 -2.31 -15.68
C ASN A 360 1.09 -3.28 -16.86
N LYS A 361 1.32 -4.55 -16.59
CA LYS A 361 1.32 -5.61 -17.60
C LYS A 361 -0.10 -5.95 -18.04
N ASP A 362 -0.26 -6.42 -19.28
CA ASP A 362 -1.53 -7.00 -19.72
C ASP A 362 -1.75 -8.38 -19.06
N TYR A 363 -2.78 -8.47 -18.27
CA TYR A 363 -3.22 -9.67 -17.56
C TYR A 363 -4.52 -10.25 -18.11
N SER A 364 -4.90 -9.94 -19.33
CA SER A 364 -6.18 -10.39 -19.92
C SER A 364 -6.33 -11.92 -19.88
N ARG A 365 -5.24 -12.68 -20.12
CA ARG A 365 -5.23 -14.14 -20.02
C ARG A 365 -5.48 -14.62 -18.61
N LEU A 366 -4.81 -14.01 -17.63
CA LEU A 366 -4.99 -14.33 -16.22
C LEU A 366 -6.42 -14.04 -15.77
N TRP A 367 -6.97 -12.89 -16.12
CA TRP A 367 -8.33 -12.53 -15.72
C TRP A 367 -9.37 -13.44 -16.34
N ASN A 368 -9.22 -13.87 -17.60
CA ASN A 368 -10.09 -14.85 -18.22
C ASN A 368 -10.08 -16.20 -17.48
N ALA A 369 -8.92 -16.66 -17.03
CA ALA A 369 -8.82 -17.88 -16.24
C ALA A 369 -9.40 -17.72 -14.81
N VAL A 370 -9.21 -16.57 -14.17
CA VAL A 370 -9.79 -16.27 -12.85
C VAL A 370 -11.32 -16.29 -12.90
N LEU A 371 -11.93 -15.81 -13.99
CA LEU A 371 -13.39 -15.82 -14.18
C LEU A 371 -14.02 -17.23 -14.15
N GLU A 372 -13.23 -18.28 -14.38
CA GLU A 372 -13.71 -19.67 -14.25
C GLU A 372 -13.94 -20.09 -12.78
N PHE A 373 -13.37 -19.36 -11.82
CA PHE A 373 -13.43 -19.65 -10.40
C PHE A 373 -14.18 -18.58 -9.60
N ALA A 374 -14.03 -17.31 -9.99
CA ALA A 374 -14.59 -16.19 -9.26
C ALA A 374 -14.96 -15.03 -10.21
N PRO A 375 -16.06 -14.32 -9.95
CA PRO A 375 -16.32 -13.07 -10.63
C PRO A 375 -15.26 -12.03 -10.26
N ILE A 376 -14.81 -11.28 -11.23
CA ILE A 376 -13.95 -10.11 -11.03
C ILE A 376 -14.71 -8.84 -11.39
N PRO A 377 -14.45 -7.71 -10.70
CA PRO A 377 -15.16 -6.47 -10.99
C PRO A 377 -14.68 -5.84 -12.30
N ASP A 378 -15.58 -5.12 -12.95
CA ASP A 378 -15.21 -4.18 -14.00
C ASP A 378 -14.31 -3.07 -13.45
N ASN A 379 -13.53 -2.44 -14.34
CA ASN A 379 -12.75 -1.26 -13.97
C ASN A 379 -13.72 -0.12 -13.58
N LEU A 380 -13.41 0.53 -12.46
CA LEU A 380 -14.23 1.62 -11.98
C LEU A 380 -13.96 2.91 -12.80
N PRO A 381 -15.00 3.69 -13.13
CA PRO A 381 -14.87 4.95 -13.88
C PRO A 381 -14.46 6.11 -12.96
N TYR A 382 -13.25 6.09 -12.46
CA TYR A 382 -12.74 7.12 -11.54
C TYR A 382 -11.33 7.58 -11.90
N GLY A 383 -10.84 8.60 -11.21
CA GLY A 383 -9.43 8.94 -11.13
C GLY A 383 -8.90 9.80 -12.26
N MET A 384 -9.74 10.26 -13.19
CA MET A 384 -9.33 11.30 -14.14
C MET A 384 -9.22 12.67 -13.46
N PRO A 385 -8.42 13.60 -13.99
CA PRO A 385 -8.38 14.95 -13.45
C PRO A 385 -9.75 15.63 -13.51
N LYS A 386 -10.09 16.41 -12.48
CA LYS A 386 -11.30 17.24 -12.51
C LYS A 386 -11.11 18.44 -13.42
N VAL A 387 -11.88 18.50 -14.49
CA VAL A 387 -11.92 19.64 -15.40
C VAL A 387 -12.90 20.70 -14.86
N PRO A 388 -12.58 22.00 -14.94
CA PRO A 388 -13.53 23.07 -14.60
C PRO A 388 -14.81 22.99 -15.44
N GLU A 389 -15.96 23.27 -14.81
CA GLU A 389 -17.27 23.20 -15.50
C GLU A 389 -17.37 24.15 -16.73
N ARG A 390 -16.53 25.17 -16.79
CA ARG A 390 -16.50 26.16 -17.91
C ARG A 390 -15.89 25.64 -19.21
N GLU A 391 -15.20 24.50 -19.17
CA GLU A 391 -14.58 23.87 -20.37
C GLU A 391 -15.48 22.78 -20.98
N MET A 392 -16.65 22.51 -20.38
CA MET A 392 -17.60 21.49 -20.86
C MET A 392 -18.68 22.03 -21.83
N VAL A 393 -18.43 23.21 -22.48
CA VAL A 393 -19.34 23.81 -23.45
C VAL A 393 -18.80 23.67 -24.87
#